data_c0998d315e59ed1fec3c369e11f1316f
#
_entry.id   c0998d315e59ed1fec3c369e11f1316f
#
_cell.length_a   1.000
_cell.length_b   1.000
_cell.length_c   1.000
_cell.angle_alpha   90.00
_cell.angle_beta   90.00
_cell.angle_gamma   90.00
#
_symmetry.space_group_name_H-M   'P 1'
#
loop_
_entity.id
_entity.type
_entity.pdbx_description
1 polymer ?
#
loop_
_entity_poly.entity_id
_entity_poly.type
_entity_poly.pdbx_seq_one_letter_code
_entity_poly.pdbx_strand_id
1 'polypeptide(L)'
;VHRGGGLPHVKRIVIWECLSRKRDDVMKLLLHACCGPCACYPAEKLLVDGKAFDILYFNPNIHPYKEFKRRLNALRELCEKKRYKLIVDKSYPLETCVQGMLDEPVIRCAYCYRVRMRYAAQYAKENGYDAFSTTLLVSPYQKHELIIQMAEEAGKEFDIPFYYEDFR
;
A
#
# COMPACT_ATOMS: atom_id res chain seq x y z
N VAL A 1 -66.58 -20.13 21.79
CA VAL A 1 -65.34 -20.91 21.82
C VAL A 1 -64.51 -20.53 20.58
N HIS A 2 -63.60 -19.57 20.68
CA HIS A 2 -62.60 -19.31 19.66
C HIS A 2 -61.23 -19.26 20.33
N ARG A 3 -60.39 -20.18 19.97
CA ARG A 3 -58.99 -20.24 20.39
C ARG A 3 -58.17 -19.29 19.53
N GLY A 4 -57.59 -18.29 20.13
CA GLY A 4 -56.55 -17.46 19.51
C GLY A 4 -55.23 -18.18 19.47
N GLY A 5 -54.74 -18.45 18.25
CA GLY A 5 -53.38 -18.95 18.00
C GLY A 5 -52.43 -17.77 17.97
N GLY A 6 -51.60 -17.61 19.00
CA GLY A 6 -50.49 -16.66 19.01
C GLY A 6 -49.38 -17.12 18.07
N LEU A 7 -48.97 -16.23 17.14
CA LEU A 7 -47.78 -16.42 16.31
C LEU A 7 -46.52 -16.36 17.18
N PRO A 8 -45.53 -17.23 16.91
CA PRO A 8 -44.28 -17.22 17.68
C PRO A 8 -43.46 -15.95 17.40
N HIS A 9 -43.01 -15.32 18.47
CA HIS A 9 -42.02 -14.25 18.46
C HIS A 9 -40.77 -14.73 17.72
N VAL A 10 -40.63 -14.37 16.44
CA VAL A 10 -39.37 -14.50 15.72
C VAL A 10 -38.43 -13.49 16.36
N LYS A 11 -37.40 -14.00 17.01
CA LYS A 11 -36.32 -13.24 17.65
C LYS A 11 -35.65 -12.35 16.60
N ARG A 12 -35.91 -11.08 16.70
CA ARG A 12 -35.29 -9.98 15.93
C ARG A 12 -33.92 -9.62 16.51
N ILE A 13 -33.17 -10.60 16.88
CA ILE A 13 -31.84 -10.46 17.47
C ILE A 13 -30.94 -11.36 16.66
N VAL A 14 -30.18 -10.85 15.70
CA VAL A 14 -28.86 -11.35 15.27
C VAL A 14 -28.25 -10.52 14.13
N ILE A 15 -28.94 -9.53 13.58
CA ILE A 15 -28.34 -8.74 12.47
C ILE A 15 -27.47 -7.58 12.98
N TRP A 16 -27.72 -7.06 14.20
CA TRP A 16 -26.97 -5.92 14.72
C TRP A 16 -25.64 -6.30 15.39
N GLU A 17 -25.50 -7.49 15.95
CA GLU A 17 -24.25 -7.98 16.55
C GLU A 17 -23.19 -8.37 15.52
N CYS A 18 -23.59 -8.66 14.29
CA CYS A 18 -22.62 -8.97 13.22
C CYS A 18 -21.98 -7.70 12.61
N LEU A 19 -22.57 -6.52 12.82
CA LEU A 19 -22.06 -5.22 12.34
C LEU A 19 -21.18 -4.50 13.38
N SER A 20 -21.14 -4.99 14.61
CA SER A 20 -20.31 -4.45 15.69
C SER A 20 -19.03 -5.26 15.95
N ARG A 21 -18.68 -6.24 15.11
CA ARG A 21 -17.33 -6.79 15.13
C ARG A 21 -16.37 -5.69 14.72
N LYS A 22 -15.82 -5.13 15.75
CA LYS A 22 -14.62 -4.31 15.89
C LYS A 22 -13.94 -3.96 14.57
N ARG A 23 -14.03 -2.69 14.21
CA ARG A 23 -13.13 -2.04 13.23
C ARG A 23 -11.64 -2.10 13.66
N ASP A 24 -11.36 -2.63 14.83
CA ASP A 24 -10.04 -2.74 15.44
C ASP A 24 -9.25 -3.99 15.00
N ASP A 25 -9.86 -4.88 14.19
CA ASP A 25 -9.25 -6.17 13.83
C ASP A 25 -8.90 -6.27 12.32
N VAL A 26 -9.06 -5.21 11.54
CA VAL A 26 -8.70 -5.19 10.12
C VAL A 26 -7.31 -4.59 9.98
N MET A 27 -6.34 -5.42 9.57
CA MET A 27 -4.97 -5.00 9.26
C MET A 27 -4.99 -3.78 8.33
N LYS A 28 -4.36 -2.69 8.77
CA LYS A 28 -4.23 -1.45 8.02
C LYS A 28 -2.86 -1.35 7.36
N LEU A 29 -2.83 -1.42 6.04
CA LEU A 29 -1.62 -1.41 5.23
C LEU A 29 -1.30 -0.02 4.69
N LEU A 30 0.00 0.30 4.57
CA LEU A 30 0.48 1.37 3.72
C LEU A 30 0.99 0.78 2.40
N LEU A 31 0.32 1.06 1.28
CA LEU A 31 0.70 0.58 -0.04
C LEU A 31 1.52 1.64 -0.78
N HIS A 32 2.85 1.47 -0.87
CA HIS A 32 3.68 2.31 -1.72
C HIS A 32 3.34 2.08 -3.20
N ALA A 33 3.09 3.17 -3.95
CA ALA A 33 2.73 3.10 -5.37
C ALA A 33 3.64 3.95 -6.24
N CYS A 34 4.11 3.37 -7.36
CA CYS A 34 4.94 4.07 -8.34
C CYS A 34 4.12 4.83 -9.39
N CYS A 35 2.89 4.42 -9.67
CA CYS A 35 1.97 5.06 -10.63
C CYS A 35 0.57 4.45 -10.53
N GLY A 36 -0.40 5.04 -11.21
CA GLY A 36 -1.79 4.56 -11.27
C GLY A 36 -1.93 3.14 -11.83
N PRO A 37 -1.44 2.85 -13.04
CA PRO A 37 -1.56 1.51 -13.63
C PRO A 37 -1.00 0.38 -12.75
N CYS A 38 0.17 0.61 -12.12
CA CYS A 38 0.76 -0.37 -11.22
C CYS A 38 -0.04 -0.58 -9.93
N ALA A 39 -0.85 0.38 -9.53
CA ALA A 39 -1.65 0.30 -8.30
C ALA A 39 -3.02 -0.36 -8.51
N CYS A 40 -3.52 -0.48 -9.74
CA CYS A 40 -4.86 -1.00 -10.01
C CYS A 40 -5.08 -2.38 -9.42
N TYR A 41 -4.31 -3.37 -9.87
CA TYR A 41 -4.49 -4.76 -9.43
C TYR A 41 -4.12 -4.97 -7.96
N PRO A 42 -2.97 -4.49 -7.45
CA PRO A 42 -2.66 -4.65 -6.03
C PRO A 42 -3.72 -4.07 -5.09
N ALA A 43 -4.25 -2.89 -5.40
CA ALA A 43 -5.30 -2.28 -4.59
C ALA A 43 -6.60 -3.09 -4.60
N GLU A 44 -7.03 -3.59 -5.77
CA GLU A 44 -8.21 -4.44 -5.88
C GLU A 44 -8.02 -5.77 -5.16
N LYS A 45 -6.85 -6.41 -5.28
CA LYS A 45 -6.52 -7.66 -4.59
C LYS A 45 -6.58 -7.48 -3.07
N LEU A 46 -5.99 -6.42 -2.53
CA LEU A 46 -6.04 -6.11 -1.09
C LEU A 46 -7.48 -5.93 -0.59
N LEU A 47 -8.35 -5.26 -1.37
CA LEU A 47 -9.77 -5.11 -1.01
C LEU A 47 -10.50 -6.46 -0.99
N VAL A 48 -10.26 -7.31 -1.99
CA VAL A 48 -10.87 -8.66 -2.04
C VAL A 48 -10.42 -9.50 -0.85
N ASP A 49 -9.17 -9.34 -0.41
CA ASP A 49 -8.63 -10.02 0.77
C ASP A 49 -9.06 -9.37 2.11
N GLY A 50 -9.95 -8.39 2.07
CA GLY A 50 -10.49 -7.74 3.27
C GLY A 50 -9.48 -6.85 4.01
N LYS A 51 -8.43 -6.37 3.34
CA LYS A 51 -7.42 -5.50 3.92
C LYS A 51 -7.82 -4.03 3.77
N ALA A 52 -7.66 -3.25 4.83
CA ALA A 52 -7.73 -1.79 4.74
C ALA A 52 -6.35 -1.25 4.32
N PHE A 53 -6.31 -0.25 3.44
CA PHE A 53 -5.04 0.35 3.03
C PHE A 53 -5.19 1.83 2.69
N ASP A 54 -4.09 2.56 2.83
CA ASP A 54 -3.88 3.89 2.24
C ASP A 54 -2.73 3.79 1.23
N ILE A 55 -2.74 4.63 0.20
CA ILE A 55 -1.73 4.63 -0.86
C ILE A 55 -0.71 5.75 -0.58
N LEU A 56 0.58 5.41 -0.67
CA LEU A 56 1.69 6.34 -0.55
C LEU A 56 2.38 6.54 -1.89
N TYR A 57 2.49 7.80 -2.34
CA TYR A 57 3.36 8.19 -3.46
C TYR A 57 4.64 8.84 -2.94
N PHE A 58 5.75 8.12 -3.04
CA PHE A 58 7.11 8.61 -2.80
C PHE A 58 8.06 7.97 -3.80
N ASN A 59 8.51 8.72 -4.80
CA ASN A 59 9.28 8.19 -5.91
C ASN A 59 10.40 9.15 -6.34
N PRO A 60 11.43 9.39 -5.51
CA PRO A 60 12.50 10.34 -5.79
C PRO A 60 13.40 9.93 -6.98
N ASN A 61 13.28 8.68 -7.41
CA ASN A 61 14.08 8.09 -8.50
C ASN A 61 13.41 8.21 -9.87
N ILE A 62 12.21 8.79 -9.98
CA ILE A 62 11.52 8.95 -11.27
C ILE A 62 11.93 10.27 -11.93
N HIS A 63 12.66 10.17 -13.02
CA HIS A 63 13.15 11.29 -13.81
C HIS A 63 12.75 11.14 -15.29
N PRO A 64 12.61 12.23 -16.05
CA PRO A 64 12.63 13.63 -15.65
C PRO A 64 11.37 14.04 -14.86
N TYR A 65 11.33 15.27 -14.33
CA TYR A 65 10.22 15.79 -13.53
C TYR A 65 8.85 15.69 -14.22
N LYS A 66 8.82 15.79 -15.55
CA LYS A 66 7.60 15.62 -16.34
C LYS A 66 7.01 14.21 -16.17
N GLU A 67 7.87 13.19 -16.13
CA GLU A 67 7.45 11.79 -15.90
C GLU A 67 6.99 11.58 -14.45
N PHE A 68 7.70 12.14 -13.46
CA PHE A 68 7.27 12.15 -12.07
C PHE A 68 5.85 12.71 -11.93
N LYS A 69 5.58 13.90 -12.52
CA LYS A 69 4.24 14.52 -12.51
C LYS A 69 3.20 13.65 -13.22
N ARG A 70 3.52 13.07 -14.38
CA ARG A 70 2.61 12.23 -15.15
C ARG A 70 2.15 11.02 -14.33
N ARG A 71 3.08 10.35 -13.65
CA ARG A 71 2.77 9.18 -12.82
C ARG A 71 1.95 9.55 -11.59
N LEU A 72 2.28 10.64 -10.95
CA LEU A 72 1.50 11.15 -9.82
C LEU A 72 0.06 11.48 -10.23
N ASN A 73 -0.13 12.15 -11.37
CA ASN A 73 -1.46 12.50 -11.85
C ASN A 73 -2.29 11.27 -12.17
N ALA A 74 -1.71 10.28 -12.85
CA ALA A 74 -2.39 9.00 -13.13
C ALA A 74 -2.81 8.27 -11.82
N LEU A 75 -1.97 8.34 -10.79
CA LEU A 75 -2.31 7.76 -9.50
C LEU A 75 -3.43 8.54 -8.79
N ARG A 76 -3.43 9.87 -8.87
CA ARG A 76 -4.52 10.70 -8.34
C ARG A 76 -5.85 10.37 -8.98
N GLU A 77 -5.90 10.29 -10.32
CA GLU A 77 -7.11 9.90 -11.04
C GLU A 77 -7.66 8.55 -10.59
N LEU A 78 -6.79 7.56 -10.40
CA LEU A 78 -7.19 6.26 -9.88
C LEU A 78 -7.78 6.39 -8.47
N CYS A 79 -7.08 7.09 -7.57
CA CYS A 79 -7.48 7.23 -6.18
C CYS A 79 -8.80 8.01 -6.05
N GLU A 80 -9.01 9.05 -6.85
CA GLU A 80 -10.26 9.80 -6.90
C GLU A 80 -11.43 8.94 -7.38
N LYS A 81 -11.25 8.20 -8.50
CA LYS A 81 -12.27 7.30 -9.05
C LYS A 81 -12.66 6.17 -8.09
N LYS A 82 -11.69 5.61 -7.39
CA LYS A 82 -11.89 4.47 -6.49
C LYS A 82 -12.11 4.89 -5.03
N ARG A 83 -12.00 6.17 -4.72
CA ARG A 83 -12.10 6.75 -3.36
C ARG A 83 -11.04 6.18 -2.40
N TYR A 84 -9.84 5.92 -2.92
CA TYR A 84 -8.70 5.55 -2.09
C TYR A 84 -8.06 6.78 -1.47
N LYS A 85 -7.62 6.67 -0.22
CA LYS A 85 -6.82 7.73 0.41
C LYS A 85 -5.42 7.72 -0.16
N LEU A 86 -4.98 8.88 -0.67
CA LEU A 86 -3.66 9.08 -1.25
C LEU A 86 -2.83 10.04 -0.39
N ILE A 87 -1.67 9.58 0.01
CA ILE A 87 -0.62 10.34 0.69
C ILE A 87 0.46 10.65 -0.34
N VAL A 88 0.87 11.91 -0.45
CA VAL A 88 1.81 12.35 -1.49
C VAL A 88 2.99 13.07 -0.87
N ASP A 89 4.17 12.52 -1.04
CA ASP A 89 5.42 13.25 -0.92
C ASP A 89 5.86 13.72 -2.32
N LYS A 90 5.99 15.04 -2.47
CA LYS A 90 6.37 15.70 -3.74
C LYS A 90 7.86 16.01 -3.82
N SER A 91 8.65 15.58 -2.85
CA SER A 91 10.09 15.81 -2.87
C SER A 91 10.72 15.23 -4.14
N TYR A 92 11.59 16.01 -4.74
CA TYR A 92 12.25 15.66 -6.00
C TYR A 92 13.75 15.94 -5.89
N PRO A 93 14.48 15.19 -5.04
CA PRO A 93 15.90 15.40 -4.78
C PRO A 93 16.75 14.75 -5.90
N LEU A 94 16.73 15.37 -7.11
CA LEU A 94 17.38 14.81 -8.31
C LEU A 94 18.86 14.52 -8.07
N GLU A 95 19.61 15.50 -7.58
CA GLU A 95 21.06 15.38 -7.40
C GLU A 95 21.41 14.27 -6.40
N THR A 96 20.77 14.27 -5.23
CA THR A 96 20.96 13.24 -4.21
C THR A 96 20.60 11.86 -4.73
N CYS A 97 19.53 11.74 -5.50
CA CYS A 97 19.09 10.46 -6.05
C CYS A 97 20.07 9.95 -7.12
N VAL A 98 20.53 10.82 -8.02
CA VAL A 98 21.52 10.46 -9.05
C VAL A 98 22.85 10.06 -8.41
N GLN A 99 23.34 10.83 -7.44
CA GLN A 99 24.56 10.51 -6.72
C GLN A 99 24.46 9.17 -6.02
N GLY A 100 23.38 8.93 -5.28
CA GLY A 100 23.18 7.64 -4.60
C GLY A 100 23.10 6.44 -5.56
N MET A 101 22.57 6.63 -6.77
CA MET A 101 22.58 5.58 -7.81
C MET A 101 23.98 5.34 -8.39
N LEU A 102 24.82 6.39 -8.47
CA LEU A 102 26.21 6.26 -8.95
C LEU A 102 27.11 5.62 -7.91
N ASP A 103 26.87 5.87 -6.64
CA ASP A 103 27.64 5.32 -5.52
C ASP A 103 27.27 3.85 -5.21
N GLU A 104 26.19 3.33 -5.80
CA GLU A 104 25.76 1.95 -5.59
C GLU A 104 26.72 0.99 -6.31
N PRO A 105 27.44 0.12 -5.56
CA PRO A 105 28.59 -0.63 -6.11
C PRO A 105 28.19 -1.75 -7.06
N VAL A 106 26.97 -2.30 -6.94
CA VAL A 106 26.58 -3.50 -7.67
C VAL A 106 25.48 -3.23 -8.68
N ILE A 107 24.33 -2.74 -8.23
CA ILE A 107 23.14 -2.54 -9.08
C ILE A 107 22.42 -1.27 -8.65
N ARG A 108 22.36 -0.26 -9.52
CA ARG A 108 21.63 1.00 -9.27
C ARG A 108 20.19 0.82 -8.78
N CYS A 109 19.54 -0.28 -9.18
CA CYS A 109 18.19 -0.62 -8.71
C CYS A 109 18.13 -0.82 -7.19
N ALA A 110 19.20 -1.31 -6.55
CA ALA A 110 19.23 -1.52 -5.09
C ALA A 110 19.04 -0.21 -4.35
N TYR A 111 19.74 0.85 -4.74
CA TYR A 111 19.53 2.19 -4.19
C TYR A 111 18.07 2.65 -4.32
N CYS A 112 17.51 2.54 -5.54
CA CYS A 112 16.14 2.98 -5.80
C CYS A 112 15.08 2.23 -5.00
N TYR A 113 15.26 0.92 -4.78
CA TYR A 113 14.35 0.13 -3.95
C TYR A 113 14.54 0.45 -2.47
N ARG A 114 15.78 0.48 -2.00
CA ARG A 114 16.13 0.77 -0.60
C ARG A 114 15.53 2.11 -0.14
N VAL A 115 15.75 3.18 -0.89
CA VAL A 115 15.24 4.52 -0.53
C VAL A 115 13.72 4.53 -0.41
N ARG A 116 13.01 3.91 -1.36
CA ARG A 116 11.54 3.86 -1.34
C ARG A 116 11.00 2.97 -0.23
N MET A 117 11.58 1.80 -0.03
CA MET A 117 11.12 0.87 1.00
C MET A 117 11.40 1.40 2.41
N ARG A 118 12.56 2.01 2.64
CA ARG A 118 12.87 2.66 3.93
C ARG A 118 11.89 3.79 4.23
N TYR A 119 11.61 4.66 3.26
CA TYR A 119 10.63 5.73 3.46
C TYR A 119 9.24 5.18 3.74
N ALA A 120 8.79 4.17 2.99
CA ALA A 120 7.47 3.57 3.20
C ALA A 120 7.37 2.88 4.57
N ALA A 121 8.40 2.15 4.99
CA ALA A 121 8.46 1.50 6.31
C ALA A 121 8.45 2.52 7.44
N GLN A 122 9.30 3.54 7.37
CA GLN A 122 9.36 4.62 8.35
C GLN A 122 8.01 5.33 8.47
N TYR A 123 7.45 5.76 7.34
CA TYR A 123 6.15 6.45 7.32
C TYR A 123 5.04 5.58 7.91
N ALA A 124 5.02 4.28 7.57
CA ALA A 124 4.04 3.35 8.09
C ALA A 124 4.14 3.21 9.62
N LYS A 125 5.36 3.06 10.14
CA LYS A 125 5.58 2.98 11.61
C LYS A 125 5.15 4.25 12.33
N GLU A 126 5.56 5.41 11.84
CA GLU A 126 5.26 6.71 12.45
C GLU A 126 3.77 7.08 12.41
N ASN A 127 3.01 6.53 11.46
CA ASN A 127 1.59 6.85 11.27
C ASN A 127 0.64 5.72 11.67
N GLY A 128 1.11 4.71 12.42
CA GLY A 128 0.27 3.69 13.04
C GLY A 128 -0.36 2.71 12.04
N TYR A 129 0.36 2.36 10.96
CA TYR A 129 0.00 1.24 10.10
C TYR A 129 0.54 -0.07 10.70
N ASP A 130 -0.15 -1.17 10.42
CA ASP A 130 0.24 -2.49 10.91
C ASP A 130 1.33 -3.13 10.05
N ALA A 131 1.40 -2.76 8.77
CA ALA A 131 2.40 -3.21 7.83
C ALA A 131 2.49 -2.28 6.62
N PHE A 132 3.50 -2.48 5.77
CA PHE A 132 3.62 -1.80 4.48
C PHE A 132 3.83 -2.80 3.34
N SER A 133 3.48 -2.38 2.13
CA SER A 133 3.67 -3.14 0.90
C SER A 133 4.02 -2.23 -0.27
N THR A 134 4.26 -2.79 -1.46
CA THR A 134 4.61 -2.00 -2.64
C THR A 134 4.02 -2.56 -3.93
N THR A 135 3.54 -1.67 -4.79
CA THR A 135 3.09 -2.02 -6.14
C THR A 135 4.22 -2.38 -7.10
N LEU A 136 5.49 -2.27 -6.68
CA LEU A 136 6.62 -2.72 -7.50
C LEU A 136 6.58 -4.22 -7.78
N LEU A 137 5.94 -4.98 -6.90
CA LEU A 137 5.78 -6.44 -7.00
C LEU A 137 4.86 -6.87 -8.16
N VAL A 138 4.14 -5.96 -8.80
CA VAL A 138 3.27 -6.27 -9.96
C VAL A 138 4.06 -6.44 -11.26
N SER A 139 5.26 -5.90 -11.33
CA SER A 139 6.00 -5.82 -12.58
C SER A 139 6.93 -7.01 -12.80
N PRO A 140 6.77 -7.76 -13.92
CA PRO A 140 7.68 -8.85 -14.26
C PRO A 140 9.08 -8.35 -14.66
N TYR A 141 9.24 -7.06 -14.94
CA TYR A 141 10.50 -6.44 -15.36
C TYR A 141 11.34 -5.91 -14.18
N GLN A 142 10.76 -5.85 -12.99
CA GLN A 142 11.48 -5.44 -11.79
C GLN A 142 12.27 -6.62 -11.21
N LYS A 143 13.32 -6.33 -10.44
CA LYS A 143 14.12 -7.34 -9.76
C LYS A 143 13.39 -7.78 -8.49
N HIS A 144 12.49 -8.73 -8.63
CA HIS A 144 11.51 -9.14 -7.60
C HIS A 144 12.17 -9.48 -6.26
N GLU A 145 13.15 -10.39 -6.27
CA GLU A 145 13.87 -10.80 -5.05
C GLU A 145 14.59 -9.64 -4.37
N LEU A 146 15.15 -8.72 -5.17
CA LEU A 146 15.83 -7.54 -4.63
C LEU A 146 14.84 -6.56 -3.98
N ILE A 147 13.61 -6.44 -4.52
CA ILE A 147 12.56 -5.64 -3.88
C ILE A 147 12.19 -6.23 -2.53
N ILE A 148 11.98 -7.56 -2.47
CA ILE A 148 11.66 -8.27 -1.23
C ILE A 148 12.77 -8.05 -0.20
N GLN A 149 14.02 -8.28 -0.58
CA GLN A 149 15.16 -8.08 0.29
C GLN A 149 15.20 -6.66 0.87
N MET A 150 15.11 -5.63 0.02
CA MET A 150 15.15 -4.22 0.47
C MET A 150 13.95 -3.86 1.35
N ALA A 151 12.79 -4.45 1.09
CA ALA A 151 11.60 -4.22 1.91
C ALA A 151 11.69 -4.91 3.28
N GLU A 152 12.19 -6.15 3.33
CA GLU A 152 12.40 -6.86 4.59
C GLU A 152 13.47 -6.20 5.46
N GLU A 153 14.57 -5.72 4.85
CA GLU A 153 15.61 -4.95 5.54
C GLU A 153 15.03 -3.67 6.14
N ALA A 154 14.22 -2.92 5.36
CA ALA A 154 13.53 -1.73 5.85
C ALA A 154 12.53 -2.08 6.96
N GLY A 155 11.80 -3.18 6.83
CA GLY A 155 10.87 -3.64 7.86
C GLY A 155 11.57 -3.94 9.19
N LYS A 156 12.73 -4.56 9.15
CA LYS A 156 13.57 -4.83 10.35
C LYS A 156 14.12 -3.53 10.94
N GLU A 157 14.59 -2.60 10.10
CA GLU A 157 15.16 -1.33 10.55
C GLU A 157 14.15 -0.47 11.31
N PHE A 158 12.90 -0.41 10.82
CA PHE A 158 11.83 0.42 11.42
C PHE A 158 10.84 -0.35 12.30
N ASP A 159 11.11 -1.62 12.57
CA ASP A 159 10.24 -2.48 13.39
C ASP A 159 8.78 -2.46 12.90
N ILE A 160 8.58 -2.74 11.61
CA ILE A 160 7.27 -2.84 10.95
C ILE A 160 7.25 -3.97 9.93
N PRO A 161 6.24 -4.84 9.92
CA PRO A 161 6.17 -5.94 8.96
C PRO A 161 6.08 -5.47 7.51
N PHE A 162 6.82 -6.13 6.62
CA PHE A 162 6.58 -6.05 5.19
C PHE A 162 5.50 -7.07 4.80
N TYR A 163 4.38 -6.60 4.25
CA TYR A 163 3.34 -7.45 3.71
C TYR A 163 3.70 -7.83 2.27
N TYR A 164 4.23 -9.04 2.12
CA TYR A 164 4.53 -9.60 0.81
C TYR A 164 3.30 -10.23 0.17
N GLU A 165 3.05 -9.86 -1.08
CA GLU A 165 2.09 -10.51 -1.97
C GLU A 165 2.67 -10.50 -3.39
N ASP A 166 2.62 -11.62 -4.10
CA ASP A 166 3.01 -11.66 -5.52
C ASP A 166 1.85 -11.15 -6.38
N PHE A 167 1.97 -9.92 -6.83
CA PHE A 167 0.96 -9.27 -7.67
C PHE A 167 1.16 -9.48 -9.17
N ARG A 168 2.03 -10.42 -9.59
CA ARG A 168 2.29 -10.71 -11.00
C ARG A 168 1.23 -11.62 -11.62
#